data_1d1040afa67675199645ddbc415f5f14
#
_entry.id   1d1040afa67675199645ddbc415f5f14
#
_cell.length_a   1.000
_cell.length_b   1.000
_cell.length_c   1.000
_cell.angle_alpha   90.00
_cell.angle_beta   90.00
_cell.angle_gamma   90.00
#
_symmetry.space_group_name_H-M   'P 1'
#
loop_
_entity.id
_entity.type
_entity.pdbx_description
1 polymer ?
#
loop_
_entity_poly.entity_id
_entity_poly.type
_entity_poly.pdbx_seq_one_letter_code
_entity_poly.pdbx_strand_id
1 'polypeptide(L)'
;MWTVDEAPAIDRVLAFDDNAGSIAVVDSKGFPGRLDLRETDVLRAARTKLTSLTSVNGSDIYGINSKGEIIRLNPSGTDWKFKPSVAARAVFAQPNGDLIVSANKGAQTLVWRVHPPDDIAEDSAVLPLAGRAVRTQLGDRIYFTVDSGLVGVRGKDLSSLGAVPLTSRVRALAPTPSGDRLYVATMTDSAISIVDRYTGRLQSGLTLPAPPLDFRMDALGRYLLARFPAQDSAWVIAIGNNTLLGAVATRWESDLPAITPDGRIALLGAKDVTLVDPQKLDVRSTVAGGAKDYWYFFAWDGFRPRAKGLDQPVTFPSDSLPVDSLAVTPVPSGTVVPPVGADTTPTASPPSQTPPGFIVSFAALLSEEKAQQVAGTIKVGDTQAHVLPTTTGSSPIFRVVMGPYLTRQEAERIGRASKREYWIYEGSP
;
A
#
# COMPACT_ATOMS: atom_id res chain seq x y z
N MET A 1 3.97 17.42 15.83
CA MET A 1 5.24 16.71 16.13
C MET A 1 5.10 16.06 17.49
N TRP A 2 5.54 14.84 17.63
CA TRP A 2 5.44 14.05 18.84
C TRP A 2 6.81 13.40 19.10
N THR A 3 7.31 13.50 20.33
CA THR A 3 8.61 13.00 20.76
C THR A 3 8.41 11.96 21.84
N VAL A 4 9.20 10.90 21.81
CA VAL A 4 9.23 9.83 22.82
C VAL A 4 10.56 9.91 23.56
N ASP A 5 10.53 10.40 24.78
CA ASP A 5 11.74 10.68 25.53
C ASP A 5 12.58 9.44 25.91
N GLU A 6 11.96 8.26 25.94
CA GLU A 6 12.61 7.00 26.32
C GLU A 6 12.59 5.92 25.24
N ALA A 7 12.15 6.26 24.01
CA ALA A 7 12.17 5.28 22.93
C ALA A 7 13.63 4.92 22.57
N PRO A 8 13.95 3.64 22.34
CA PRO A 8 15.25 3.30 21.79
C PRO A 8 15.39 3.96 20.42
N ALA A 9 16.62 4.33 20.07
CA ALA A 9 16.90 4.85 18.74
C ALA A 9 16.39 3.86 17.68
N ILE A 10 15.60 4.36 16.74
CA ILE A 10 15.00 3.55 15.67
C ILE A 10 15.93 3.57 14.46
N ASP A 11 16.18 2.40 13.86
CA ASP A 11 16.90 2.27 12.60
C ASP A 11 15.95 2.32 11.41
N ARG A 12 14.80 1.68 11.51
CA ARG A 12 13.77 1.70 10.48
C ARG A 12 12.38 1.33 10.99
N VAL A 13 11.36 1.77 10.25
CA VAL A 13 9.97 1.38 10.42
C VAL A 13 9.65 0.25 9.43
N LEU A 14 8.92 -0.76 9.89
CA LEU A 14 8.44 -1.89 9.08
C LEU A 14 7.01 -1.67 8.58
N ALA A 15 6.11 -1.30 9.49
CA ALA A 15 4.71 -1.06 9.19
C ALA A 15 4.05 -0.22 10.29
N PHE A 16 2.96 0.44 9.95
CA PHE A 16 2.07 1.14 10.86
C PHE A 16 0.78 0.33 11.03
N ASP A 17 0.34 0.19 12.28
CA ASP A 17 -0.95 -0.41 12.65
C ASP A 17 -1.85 0.74 13.15
N ASP A 18 -2.73 1.22 12.28
CA ASP A 18 -3.66 2.32 12.58
C ASP A 18 -4.74 1.89 13.58
N ASN A 19 -5.16 0.62 13.58
CA ASN A 19 -6.14 0.10 14.52
C ASN A 19 -5.58 0.05 15.95
N ALA A 20 -4.35 -0.42 16.10
CA ALA A 20 -3.69 -0.49 17.40
C ALA A 20 -3.02 0.84 17.79
N GLY A 21 -2.83 1.79 16.87
CA GLY A 21 -2.07 3.00 17.10
C GLY A 21 -0.61 2.70 17.43
N SER A 22 0.02 1.80 16.68
CA SER A 22 1.38 1.35 16.94
C SER A 22 2.20 1.21 15.67
N ILE A 23 3.52 1.24 15.81
CA ILE A 23 4.47 1.10 14.72
C ILE A 23 5.39 -0.08 14.98
N ALA A 24 5.48 -1.02 14.03
CA ALA A 24 6.50 -2.05 14.04
C ALA A 24 7.84 -1.44 13.60
N VAL A 25 8.85 -1.57 14.43
CA VAL A 25 10.15 -0.90 14.26
C VAL A 25 11.32 -1.88 14.41
N VAL A 26 12.47 -1.46 13.92
CA VAL A 26 13.77 -2.08 14.24
C VAL A 26 14.61 -1.02 14.96
N ASP A 27 15.14 -1.37 16.11
CA ASP A 27 16.00 -0.47 16.87
C ASP A 27 17.41 -0.36 16.24
N SER A 28 18.20 0.63 16.67
CA SER A 28 19.58 0.86 16.20
C SER A 28 20.54 -0.31 16.49
N LYS A 29 20.13 -1.26 17.33
CA LYS A 29 20.88 -2.48 17.63
C LYS A 29 20.45 -3.66 16.76
N GLY A 30 19.42 -3.47 15.89
CA GLY A 30 18.87 -4.48 14.99
C GLY A 30 17.86 -5.41 15.63
N PHE A 31 17.24 -5.03 16.74
CA PHE A 31 16.17 -5.81 17.36
C PHE A 31 14.80 -5.31 16.90
N PRO A 32 13.90 -6.21 16.53
CA PRO A 32 12.53 -5.85 16.23
C PRO A 32 11.76 -5.47 17.50
N GLY A 33 10.88 -4.51 17.36
CA GLY A 33 10.04 -4.03 18.44
C GLY A 33 8.77 -3.38 17.94
N ARG A 34 7.95 -2.95 18.87
CA ARG A 34 6.72 -2.22 18.63
C ARG A 34 6.72 -0.95 19.47
N LEU A 35 6.45 0.16 18.84
CA LEU A 35 6.24 1.44 19.50
C LEU A 35 4.74 1.69 19.60
N ASP A 36 4.19 1.71 20.81
CA ASP A 36 2.82 2.14 21.04
C ASP A 36 2.77 3.67 21.05
N LEU A 37 2.01 4.23 20.11
CA LEU A 37 1.87 5.68 19.96
C LEU A 37 0.94 6.30 21.00
N ARG A 38 0.12 5.50 21.70
CA ARG A 38 -0.78 5.99 22.75
C ARG A 38 -0.07 6.14 24.09
N GLU A 39 0.74 5.14 24.42
CA GLU A 39 1.41 5.04 25.71
C GLU A 39 2.88 5.48 25.67
N THR A 40 3.40 5.72 24.46
CA THR A 40 4.80 6.07 24.23
C THR A 40 5.81 4.99 24.65
N ASP A 41 5.32 3.77 24.90
CA ASP A 41 6.16 2.65 25.31
C ASP A 41 6.66 1.85 24.13
N VAL A 42 7.90 1.39 24.21
CA VAL A 42 8.50 0.49 23.24
C VAL A 42 8.53 -0.93 23.80
N LEU A 43 7.69 -1.77 23.23
CA LEU A 43 7.69 -3.20 23.53
C LEU A 43 8.67 -3.90 22.59
N ARG A 44 9.75 -4.43 23.12
CA ARG A 44 10.65 -5.28 22.34
C ARG A 44 10.00 -6.62 22.10
N ALA A 45 9.78 -6.95 20.83
CA ALA A 45 9.19 -8.22 20.46
C ALA A 45 10.17 -9.41 20.60
N ALA A 46 11.49 -9.18 20.50
CA ALA A 46 12.48 -10.23 20.68
C ALA A 46 13.83 -9.69 21.13
N ARG A 47 14.59 -10.58 21.80
CA ARG A 47 16.01 -10.34 22.11
C ARG A 47 16.95 -10.92 21.04
N THR A 48 16.42 -11.49 19.98
CA THR A 48 17.19 -12.13 18.91
C THR A 48 17.19 -11.23 17.69
N LYS A 49 18.37 -11.01 17.11
CA LYS A 49 18.51 -10.32 15.83
C LYS A 49 17.91 -11.18 14.72
N LEU A 50 17.12 -10.54 13.90
CA LEU A 50 16.53 -11.14 12.71
C LEU A 50 16.98 -10.38 11.47
N THR A 51 17.07 -11.10 10.37
CA THR A 51 17.31 -10.51 9.05
C THR A 51 16.04 -10.54 8.20
N SER A 52 16.01 -9.73 7.15
CA SER A 52 14.85 -9.64 6.23
C SER A 52 13.51 -9.49 6.95
N LEU A 53 13.47 -8.55 7.89
CA LEU A 53 12.26 -8.27 8.66
C LEU A 53 11.17 -7.68 7.77
N THR A 54 9.94 -8.13 7.97
CA THR A 54 8.75 -7.66 7.25
C THR A 54 7.52 -7.68 8.16
N SER A 55 6.62 -6.76 7.91
CA SER A 55 5.28 -6.70 8.50
C SER A 55 4.35 -6.03 7.50
N VAL A 56 3.06 -6.32 7.54
CA VAL A 56 2.05 -5.64 6.72
C VAL A 56 1.21 -4.71 7.59
N ASN A 57 0.74 -5.24 8.70
CA ASN A 57 -0.24 -4.60 9.57
C ASN A 57 0.34 -4.05 10.88
N GLY A 58 1.67 -4.12 11.06
CA GLY A 58 2.33 -3.69 12.29
C GLY A 58 2.12 -4.63 13.50
N SER A 59 1.14 -5.54 13.46
CA SER A 59 0.88 -6.45 14.59
C SER A 59 1.77 -7.68 14.58
N ASP A 60 1.95 -8.30 13.42
CA ASP A 60 2.84 -9.44 13.25
C ASP A 60 4.13 -9.02 12.56
N ILE A 61 5.24 -9.39 13.15
CA ILE A 61 6.58 -9.16 12.59
C ILE A 61 7.17 -10.52 12.21
N TYR A 62 7.54 -10.68 10.97
CA TYR A 62 8.22 -11.86 10.45
C TYR A 62 9.68 -11.55 10.16
N GLY A 63 10.54 -12.53 10.37
CA GLY A 63 11.95 -12.38 10.06
C GLY A 63 12.69 -13.71 9.98
N ILE A 64 13.91 -13.66 9.50
CA ILE A 64 14.78 -14.82 9.33
C ILE A 64 15.76 -14.88 10.50
N ASN A 65 15.78 -16.00 11.22
CA ASN A 65 16.73 -16.24 12.29
C ASN A 65 18.12 -16.70 11.76
N SER A 66 19.08 -16.86 12.64
CA SER A 66 20.45 -17.31 12.31
C SER A 66 20.53 -18.71 11.68
N LYS A 67 19.48 -19.53 11.80
CA LYS A 67 19.38 -20.86 11.17
C LYS A 67 18.74 -20.80 9.77
N GLY A 68 18.34 -19.63 9.30
CA GLY A 68 17.63 -19.48 8.04
C GLY A 68 16.15 -19.89 8.09
N GLU A 69 15.58 -20.01 9.28
CA GLU A 69 14.16 -20.29 9.49
C GLU A 69 13.38 -18.98 9.57
N ILE A 70 12.14 -18.99 9.10
CA ILE A 70 11.22 -17.86 9.28
C ILE A 70 10.54 -17.99 10.62
N ILE A 71 10.49 -16.91 11.38
CA ILE A 71 9.75 -16.86 12.64
C ILE A 71 8.76 -15.70 12.63
N ARG A 72 7.62 -15.88 13.29
CA ARG A 72 6.68 -14.80 13.60
C ARG A 72 6.90 -14.36 15.03
N LEU A 73 6.95 -13.04 15.21
CA LEU A 73 6.96 -12.38 16.50
C LEU A 73 5.65 -11.66 16.70
N ASN A 74 5.04 -11.89 17.83
CA ASN A 74 3.90 -11.12 18.32
C ASN A 74 4.23 -10.55 19.71
N PRO A 75 3.33 -9.77 20.34
CA PRO A 75 3.58 -9.23 21.67
C PRO A 75 3.86 -10.28 22.76
N SER A 76 3.41 -11.52 22.54
CA SER A 76 3.64 -12.65 23.48
C SER A 76 4.93 -13.41 23.25
N GLY A 77 5.66 -13.11 22.16
CA GLY A 77 6.91 -13.79 21.80
C GLY A 77 6.87 -14.49 20.45
N THR A 78 7.64 -15.56 20.27
CA THR A 78 7.63 -16.39 19.06
C THR A 78 6.55 -17.47 19.18
N ASP A 79 5.57 -17.46 18.29
CA ASP A 79 4.45 -18.39 18.31
C ASP A 79 4.34 -19.27 17.06
N TRP A 80 5.12 -18.98 16.02
CA TRP A 80 5.12 -19.72 14.77
C TRP A 80 6.50 -19.75 14.12
N LYS A 81 6.78 -20.84 13.38
CA LYS A 81 8.03 -21.04 12.67
C LYS A 81 7.82 -21.86 11.40
N PHE A 82 8.46 -21.43 10.30
CA PHE A 82 8.58 -22.19 9.08
C PHE A 82 10.06 -22.50 8.78
N LYS A 83 10.35 -23.77 8.48
CA LYS A 83 11.70 -24.23 8.13
C LYS A 83 11.77 -24.62 6.67
N PRO A 84 12.25 -23.75 5.76
CA PRO A 84 12.42 -24.09 4.36
C PRO A 84 13.51 -25.16 4.17
N SER A 85 13.50 -25.85 3.01
CA SER A 85 14.50 -26.86 2.66
C SER A 85 15.91 -26.31 2.47
N VAL A 86 16.04 -25.02 2.25
CA VAL A 86 17.29 -24.24 2.16
C VAL A 86 17.15 -23.00 3.00
N ALA A 87 18.20 -22.57 3.68
CA ALA A 87 18.20 -21.39 4.51
C ALA A 87 17.64 -20.17 3.76
N ALA A 88 16.58 -19.56 4.31
CA ALA A 88 15.92 -18.43 3.71
C ALA A 88 16.85 -17.21 3.61
N ARG A 89 16.64 -16.41 2.56
CA ARG A 89 17.36 -15.15 2.31
C ARG A 89 16.47 -13.93 2.42
N ALA A 90 15.22 -14.05 1.99
CA ALA A 90 14.25 -12.97 2.11
C ALA A 90 12.86 -13.53 2.44
N VAL A 91 12.08 -12.74 3.16
CA VAL A 91 10.68 -13.00 3.48
C VAL A 91 9.86 -11.72 3.24
N PHE A 92 8.67 -11.88 2.67
CA PHE A 92 7.73 -10.80 2.38
C PHE A 92 6.36 -11.18 2.92
N ALA A 93 5.89 -10.45 3.92
CA ALA A 93 4.51 -10.58 4.37
C ALA A 93 3.55 -9.99 3.34
N GLN A 94 2.43 -10.67 3.11
CA GLN A 94 1.42 -10.28 2.15
C GLN A 94 0.17 -9.72 2.88
N PRO A 95 -0.59 -8.81 2.26
CA PRO A 95 -1.81 -8.25 2.88
C PRO A 95 -2.88 -9.30 3.24
N ASN A 96 -2.89 -10.45 2.56
CA ASN A 96 -3.80 -11.56 2.82
C ASN A 96 -3.32 -12.53 3.94
N GLY A 97 -2.19 -12.23 4.58
CA GLY A 97 -1.61 -13.06 5.65
C GLY A 97 -0.58 -14.08 5.17
N ASP A 98 -0.43 -14.30 3.86
CA ASP A 98 0.59 -15.19 3.33
C ASP A 98 2.01 -14.63 3.53
N LEU A 99 2.98 -15.51 3.45
CA LEU A 99 4.39 -15.18 3.38
C LEU A 99 4.98 -15.70 2.07
N ILE A 100 5.71 -14.85 1.38
CA ILE A 100 6.57 -15.28 0.28
C ILE A 100 8.01 -15.34 0.79
N VAL A 101 8.60 -16.53 0.73
CA VAL A 101 9.94 -16.81 1.23
C VAL A 101 10.84 -17.14 0.06
N SER A 102 12.06 -16.63 0.02
CA SER A 102 13.04 -16.99 -1.01
C SER A 102 14.38 -17.41 -0.43
N ALA A 103 15.04 -18.34 -1.13
CA ALA A 103 16.37 -18.82 -0.80
C ALA A 103 17.16 -19.14 -2.08
N ASN A 104 18.48 -19.01 -2.03
CA ASN A 104 19.34 -19.36 -3.16
C ASN A 104 19.92 -20.77 -2.98
N LYS A 105 19.84 -21.57 -4.04
CA LYS A 105 20.43 -22.93 -4.12
C LYS A 105 21.20 -23.08 -5.42
N GLY A 106 22.53 -23.00 -5.33
CA GLY A 106 23.39 -23.01 -6.51
C GLY A 106 23.08 -21.83 -7.45
N ALA A 107 22.80 -22.11 -8.71
CA ALA A 107 22.44 -21.13 -9.74
C ALA A 107 20.94 -20.78 -9.78
N GLN A 108 20.18 -21.16 -8.79
CA GLN A 108 18.73 -20.98 -8.74
C GLN A 108 18.30 -20.27 -7.47
N THR A 109 17.13 -19.61 -7.55
CA THR A 109 16.40 -19.09 -6.41
C THR A 109 15.12 -19.90 -6.27
N LEU A 110 14.93 -20.48 -5.11
CA LEU A 110 13.70 -21.16 -4.70
C LEU A 110 12.78 -20.14 -4.03
N VAL A 111 11.50 -20.19 -4.35
CA VAL A 111 10.48 -19.33 -3.76
C VAL A 111 9.34 -20.20 -3.26
N TRP A 112 8.84 -19.92 -2.06
CA TRP A 112 7.72 -20.64 -1.45
C TRP A 112 6.65 -19.62 -1.01
N ARG A 113 5.39 -20.02 -1.10
CA ARG A 113 4.27 -19.38 -0.45
C ARG A 113 3.83 -20.21 0.74
N VAL A 114 3.71 -19.59 1.90
CA VAL A 114 3.34 -20.22 3.16
C VAL A 114 2.23 -19.38 3.80
N HIS A 115 1.21 -20.03 4.33
CA HIS A 115 0.13 -19.37 5.04
C HIS A 115 0.18 -19.71 6.55
N PRO A 116 0.66 -18.79 7.43
CA PRO A 116 0.57 -19.00 8.87
C PRO A 116 -0.90 -19.13 9.33
N PRO A 117 -1.24 -20.07 10.23
CA PRO A 117 -0.34 -20.82 11.10
C PRO A 117 0.25 -22.11 10.50
N ASP A 118 -0.02 -22.43 9.25
CA ASP A 118 0.53 -23.62 8.62
C ASP A 118 2.06 -23.48 8.46
N ASP A 119 2.78 -24.57 8.62
CA ASP A 119 4.23 -24.64 8.49
C ASP A 119 4.68 -25.36 7.20
N ILE A 120 3.74 -25.57 6.28
CA ILE A 120 3.94 -26.21 4.98
C ILE A 120 3.80 -25.17 3.87
N ALA A 121 4.65 -25.29 2.85
CA ALA A 121 4.53 -24.46 1.66
C ALA A 121 3.33 -24.93 0.80
N GLU A 122 2.43 -24.03 0.49
CA GLU A 122 1.29 -24.29 -0.39
C GLU A 122 1.69 -24.30 -1.88
N ASP A 123 2.60 -23.37 -2.24
CA ASP A 123 3.11 -23.23 -3.59
C ASP A 123 4.63 -23.08 -3.57
N SER A 124 5.26 -23.43 -4.69
CA SER A 124 6.70 -23.23 -4.90
C SER A 124 7.01 -22.86 -6.33
N ALA A 125 8.06 -22.06 -6.52
CA ALA A 125 8.60 -21.72 -7.83
C ALA A 125 10.13 -21.75 -7.81
N VAL A 126 10.71 -22.00 -8.98
CA VAL A 126 12.15 -21.99 -9.22
C VAL A 126 12.46 -20.89 -10.22
N LEU A 127 13.34 -19.96 -9.84
CA LEU A 127 13.77 -18.83 -10.66
C LEU A 127 15.26 -18.93 -10.95
N PRO A 128 15.79 -18.23 -11.98
CA PRO A 128 17.23 -17.98 -12.10
C PRO A 128 17.79 -17.38 -10.81
N LEU A 129 19.10 -17.50 -10.59
CA LEU A 129 19.75 -16.93 -9.43
C LEU A 129 19.42 -15.44 -9.31
N ALA A 130 18.73 -15.09 -8.24
CA ALA A 130 18.23 -13.75 -8.02
C ALA A 130 19.03 -13.01 -6.94
N GLY A 131 19.13 -11.71 -7.11
CA GLY A 131 19.70 -10.77 -6.16
C GLY A 131 18.66 -10.17 -5.23
N ARG A 132 18.38 -8.88 -5.41
CA ARG A 132 17.37 -8.11 -4.66
C ARG A 132 15.97 -8.50 -5.12
N ALA A 133 15.02 -8.47 -4.21
CA ALA A 133 13.62 -8.60 -4.54
C ALA A 133 12.81 -7.44 -3.97
N VAL A 134 11.69 -7.12 -4.63
CA VAL A 134 10.75 -6.11 -4.19
C VAL A 134 9.32 -6.62 -4.36
N ARG A 135 8.50 -6.40 -3.36
CA ARG A 135 7.08 -6.69 -3.35
C ARG A 135 6.30 -5.42 -3.72
N THR A 136 5.27 -5.53 -4.54
CA THR A 136 4.28 -4.45 -4.71
C THR A 136 3.53 -4.20 -3.40
N GLN A 137 3.03 -3.00 -3.19
CA GLN A 137 2.31 -2.67 -1.96
C GLN A 137 1.08 -3.55 -1.74
N LEU A 138 0.37 -3.88 -2.82
CA LEU A 138 -0.78 -4.79 -2.80
C LEU A 138 -0.39 -6.27 -2.56
N GLY A 139 0.90 -6.61 -2.62
CA GLY A 139 1.39 -7.97 -2.44
C GLY A 139 1.11 -8.93 -3.60
N ASP A 140 0.46 -8.45 -4.65
CA ASP A 140 0.05 -9.28 -5.78
C ASP A 140 1.19 -9.72 -6.69
N ARG A 141 2.35 -9.05 -6.60
CA ARG A 141 3.55 -9.34 -7.40
C ARG A 141 4.82 -9.17 -6.59
N ILE A 142 5.78 -10.03 -6.85
CA ILE A 142 7.15 -9.91 -6.37
C ILE A 142 8.09 -9.95 -7.57
N TYR A 143 8.97 -8.96 -7.67
CA TYR A 143 9.97 -8.87 -8.71
C TYR A 143 11.35 -9.15 -8.12
N PHE A 144 12.11 -9.98 -8.79
CA PHE A 144 13.47 -10.37 -8.44
C PHE A 144 14.45 -9.86 -9.49
N THR A 145 15.56 -9.27 -9.05
CA THR A 145 16.64 -8.89 -9.96
C THR A 145 17.47 -10.11 -10.33
N VAL A 146 17.75 -10.25 -11.61
CA VAL A 146 18.69 -11.24 -12.15
C VAL A 146 19.81 -10.53 -12.91
N ASP A 147 20.82 -11.24 -13.36
CA ASP A 147 22.02 -10.61 -13.97
C ASP A 147 21.71 -9.66 -15.13
N SER A 148 20.71 -9.97 -15.94
CA SER A 148 20.35 -9.20 -17.15
C SER A 148 18.89 -8.73 -17.15
N GLY A 149 18.29 -8.48 -15.99
CA GLY A 149 16.93 -8.00 -15.95
C GLY A 149 16.17 -8.31 -14.68
N LEU A 150 14.88 -8.54 -14.85
CA LEU A 150 13.95 -8.88 -13.79
C LEU A 150 13.19 -10.15 -14.15
N VAL A 151 12.86 -10.92 -13.14
CA VAL A 151 11.82 -11.96 -13.21
C VAL A 151 10.79 -11.68 -12.15
N GLY A 152 9.52 -11.98 -12.44
CA GLY A 152 8.44 -11.73 -11.51
C GLY A 152 7.61 -12.97 -11.24
N VAL A 153 7.00 -13.05 -10.06
CA VAL A 153 6.00 -14.04 -9.71
C VAL A 153 4.76 -13.36 -9.15
N ARG A 154 3.61 -13.99 -9.33
CA ARG A 154 2.38 -13.58 -8.67
C ARG A 154 2.42 -13.95 -7.19
N GLY A 155 1.98 -13.06 -6.32
CA GLY A 155 1.93 -13.33 -4.87
C GLY A 155 0.93 -14.43 -4.50
N LYS A 156 -0.10 -14.65 -5.32
CA LYS A 156 -1.20 -15.57 -5.04
C LYS A 156 -0.82 -17.06 -5.21
N ASP A 157 -0.06 -17.39 -6.24
CA ASP A 157 0.16 -18.77 -6.70
C ASP A 157 1.57 -19.02 -7.22
N LEU A 158 2.47 -18.05 -7.07
CA LEU A 158 3.84 -18.03 -7.58
C LEU A 158 3.97 -18.27 -9.08
N SER A 159 2.88 -18.15 -9.85
CA SER A 159 2.95 -18.25 -11.30
C SER A 159 3.86 -17.17 -11.88
N SER A 160 4.62 -17.53 -12.92
CA SER A 160 5.59 -16.62 -13.55
C SER A 160 4.88 -15.45 -14.24
N LEU A 161 5.44 -14.25 -14.06
CA LEU A 161 5.08 -13.05 -14.80
C LEU A 161 5.98 -12.85 -16.05
N GLY A 162 6.87 -13.81 -16.32
CA GLY A 162 7.86 -13.69 -17.36
C GLY A 162 9.13 -12.93 -16.93
N ALA A 163 10.05 -12.83 -17.88
CA ALA A 163 11.29 -12.06 -17.71
C ALA A 163 11.19 -10.73 -18.44
N VAL A 164 11.74 -9.69 -17.80
CA VAL A 164 11.90 -8.37 -18.39
C VAL A 164 13.39 -8.15 -18.61
N PRO A 165 13.90 -8.28 -19.86
CA PRO A 165 15.31 -8.10 -20.15
C PRO A 165 15.68 -6.61 -19.99
N LEU A 166 16.86 -6.34 -19.45
CA LEU A 166 17.45 -5.02 -19.29
C LEU A 166 18.86 -5.00 -19.86
N THR A 167 19.34 -3.81 -20.13
CA THR A 167 20.67 -3.58 -20.73
C THR A 167 21.82 -3.87 -19.78
N SER A 168 21.57 -3.74 -18.47
CA SER A 168 22.57 -4.02 -17.43
C SER A 168 21.90 -4.41 -16.11
N ARG A 169 22.72 -4.75 -15.11
CA ARG A 169 22.24 -5.11 -13.77
C ARG A 169 21.39 -4.00 -13.17
N VAL A 170 20.33 -4.42 -12.49
CA VAL A 170 19.45 -3.52 -11.76
C VAL A 170 20.13 -2.99 -10.51
N ARG A 171 20.06 -1.68 -10.32
CA ARG A 171 20.58 -0.95 -9.15
C ARG A 171 19.49 -0.58 -8.17
N ALA A 172 18.39 -0.04 -8.65
CA ALA A 172 17.26 0.39 -7.84
C ALA A 172 15.92 -0.03 -8.46
N LEU A 173 14.96 -0.30 -7.59
CA LEU A 173 13.59 -0.70 -7.92
C LEU A 173 12.62 0.05 -7.03
N ALA A 174 11.55 0.57 -7.62
CA ALA A 174 10.45 1.20 -6.89
C ALA A 174 9.10 0.90 -7.56
N PRO A 175 8.28 0.00 -7.01
CA PRO A 175 6.91 -0.18 -7.47
C PRO A 175 6.06 1.03 -7.07
N THR A 176 5.12 1.43 -7.92
CA THR A 176 4.08 2.37 -7.53
C THR A 176 3.17 1.75 -6.46
N PRO A 177 2.54 2.53 -5.58
CA PRO A 177 1.61 2.02 -4.58
C PRO A 177 0.41 1.27 -5.21
N SER A 178 -0.09 1.75 -6.35
CA SER A 178 -1.12 1.07 -7.16
C SER A 178 -0.64 -0.24 -7.80
N GLY A 179 0.69 -0.47 -7.85
CA GLY A 179 1.29 -1.63 -8.48
C GLY A 179 1.18 -1.67 -10.01
N ASP A 180 0.71 -0.59 -10.64
CA ASP A 180 0.54 -0.48 -12.10
C ASP A 180 1.88 -0.37 -12.85
N ARG A 181 2.90 0.21 -12.20
CA ARG A 181 4.23 0.43 -12.77
C ARG A 181 5.34 0.05 -11.78
N LEU A 182 6.46 -0.39 -12.34
CA LEU A 182 7.71 -0.59 -11.60
C LEU A 182 8.80 0.27 -12.23
N TYR A 183 9.33 1.22 -11.48
CA TYR A 183 10.47 2.05 -11.87
C TYR A 183 11.76 1.29 -11.60
N VAL A 184 12.63 1.25 -12.62
CA VAL A 184 13.86 0.47 -12.62
C VAL A 184 15.03 1.34 -13.02
N ALA A 185 16.07 1.39 -12.20
CA ALA A 185 17.37 1.93 -12.56
C ALA A 185 18.38 0.81 -12.73
N THR A 186 19.21 0.91 -13.75
CA THR A 186 20.31 -0.01 -13.98
C THR A 186 21.64 0.59 -13.54
N MET A 187 22.70 -0.20 -13.59
CA MET A 187 24.03 0.25 -13.17
C MET A 187 24.65 1.28 -14.11
N THR A 188 24.30 1.24 -15.38
CA THR A 188 24.97 2.00 -16.45
C THR A 188 24.08 3.03 -17.12
N ASP A 189 22.76 2.82 -17.12
CA ASP A 189 21.86 3.69 -17.88
C ASP A 189 21.39 4.87 -17.06
N SER A 190 21.47 6.06 -17.64
CA SER A 190 20.88 7.27 -17.08
C SER A 190 19.36 7.31 -17.22
N ALA A 191 18.80 6.50 -18.10
CA ALA A 191 17.36 6.37 -18.24
C ALA A 191 16.75 5.47 -17.16
N ILE A 192 15.69 5.95 -16.54
CA ILE A 192 14.83 5.11 -15.70
C ILE A 192 13.90 4.32 -16.63
N SER A 193 13.95 3.01 -16.57
CA SER A 193 13.01 2.13 -17.27
C SER A 193 11.74 1.96 -16.44
N ILE A 194 10.59 1.87 -17.11
CA ILE A 194 9.30 1.64 -16.48
C ILE A 194 8.73 0.32 -16.99
N VAL A 195 8.51 -0.62 -16.10
CA VAL A 195 7.81 -1.87 -16.43
C VAL A 195 6.32 -1.65 -16.21
N ASP A 196 5.56 -1.80 -17.28
CA ASP A 196 4.10 -1.74 -17.24
C ASP A 196 3.54 -3.07 -16.73
N ARG A 197 2.66 -3.00 -15.75
CA ARG A 197 2.06 -4.19 -15.12
C ARG A 197 1.26 -5.05 -16.08
N TYR A 198 0.48 -4.42 -16.96
CA TYR A 198 -0.51 -5.10 -17.78
C TYR A 198 0.12 -5.80 -18.98
N THR A 199 1.13 -5.18 -19.55
CA THR A 199 1.83 -5.71 -20.72
C THR A 199 3.10 -6.49 -20.37
N GLY A 200 3.67 -6.28 -19.17
CA GLY A 200 4.97 -6.82 -18.77
C GLY A 200 6.14 -6.22 -19.56
N ARG A 201 5.90 -5.17 -20.34
CA ARG A 201 6.88 -4.58 -21.24
C ARG A 201 7.55 -3.36 -20.62
N LEU A 202 8.78 -3.12 -21.06
CA LEU A 202 9.47 -1.86 -20.79
C LEU A 202 8.85 -0.75 -21.62
N GLN A 203 8.55 0.34 -20.95
CA GLN A 203 8.28 1.64 -21.57
C GLN A 203 9.52 2.52 -21.40
N SER A 204 9.80 3.37 -22.37
CA SER A 204 10.84 4.37 -22.23
C SER A 204 10.44 5.32 -21.11
N GLY A 205 11.29 5.36 -20.10
CA GLY A 205 11.11 6.27 -18.99
C GLY A 205 11.85 7.58 -19.18
N LEU A 206 12.09 8.23 -18.09
CA LEU A 206 12.75 9.51 -18.00
C LEU A 206 14.28 9.33 -18.04
N THR A 207 14.96 10.13 -18.87
CA THR A 207 16.42 10.22 -18.83
C THR A 207 16.85 11.22 -17.77
N LEU A 208 17.71 10.78 -16.86
CA LEU A 208 18.34 11.60 -15.83
C LEU A 208 19.77 12.03 -16.28
N PRO A 209 20.37 13.03 -15.62
CA PRO A 209 21.76 13.41 -15.89
C PRO A 209 22.80 12.32 -15.63
N ALA A 210 22.49 11.35 -14.76
CA ALA A 210 23.35 10.19 -14.47
C ALA A 210 22.52 9.01 -13.94
N PRO A 211 23.04 7.76 -13.93
CA PRO A 211 22.35 6.60 -13.36
C PRO A 211 22.10 6.79 -11.86
N PRO A 212 20.86 6.75 -11.39
CA PRO A 212 20.55 6.96 -9.98
C PRO A 212 21.01 5.78 -9.11
N LEU A 213 21.35 6.06 -7.84
CA LEU A 213 21.83 5.05 -6.91
C LEU A 213 20.69 4.30 -6.20
N ASP A 214 19.60 4.99 -5.90
CA ASP A 214 18.47 4.44 -5.13
C ASP A 214 17.19 5.24 -5.43
N PHE A 215 16.05 4.68 -5.03
CA PHE A 215 14.73 5.26 -5.20
C PHE A 215 13.97 5.31 -3.88
N ARG A 216 13.16 6.37 -3.71
CA ARG A 216 12.11 6.45 -2.69
C ARG A 216 10.81 6.86 -3.33
N MET A 217 9.85 5.96 -3.26
CA MET A 217 8.51 6.15 -3.82
C MET A 217 7.62 6.84 -2.77
N ASP A 218 6.83 7.79 -3.22
CA ASP A 218 5.73 8.37 -2.44
C ASP A 218 4.69 7.29 -2.12
N ALA A 219 4.21 7.25 -0.88
CA ALA A 219 3.18 6.31 -0.45
C ALA A 219 1.85 6.46 -1.22
N LEU A 220 1.58 7.63 -1.80
CA LEU A 220 0.42 7.89 -2.66
C LEU A 220 0.76 7.86 -4.16
N GLY A 221 2.02 7.60 -4.53
CA GLY A 221 2.42 7.47 -5.93
C GLY A 221 2.44 8.76 -6.74
N ARG A 222 2.60 9.92 -6.10
CA ARG A 222 2.68 11.22 -6.79
C ARG A 222 4.08 11.54 -7.28
N TYR A 223 5.08 11.19 -6.46
CA TYR A 223 6.48 11.53 -6.68
C TYR A 223 7.41 10.34 -6.45
N LEU A 224 8.54 10.36 -7.16
CA LEU A 224 9.67 9.47 -6.96
C LEU A 224 10.91 10.33 -6.69
N LEU A 225 11.61 10.04 -5.60
CA LEU A 225 12.92 10.60 -5.32
C LEU A 225 13.99 9.64 -5.83
N ALA A 226 14.92 10.15 -6.64
CA ALA A 226 16.03 9.37 -7.17
C ALA A 226 17.35 9.93 -6.64
N ARG A 227 18.17 9.06 -6.01
CA ARG A 227 19.44 9.45 -5.40
C ARG A 227 20.48 9.79 -6.45
N PHE A 228 21.09 10.97 -6.34
CA PHE A 228 22.18 11.40 -7.21
C PHE A 228 23.50 10.69 -6.84
N PRO A 229 24.30 10.22 -7.82
CA PRO A 229 25.51 9.45 -7.51
C PRO A 229 26.72 10.29 -7.03
N ALA A 230 26.82 11.55 -7.44
CA ALA A 230 28.02 12.36 -7.22
C ALA A 230 27.87 13.42 -6.12
N GLN A 231 26.66 13.66 -5.63
CA GLN A 231 26.36 14.71 -4.65
C GLN A 231 25.29 14.27 -3.67
N ASP A 232 25.25 14.85 -2.51
CA ASP A 232 24.17 14.70 -1.55
C ASP A 232 22.94 15.45 -2.05
N SER A 233 22.20 14.81 -2.95
CA SER A 233 20.98 15.36 -3.53
C SER A 233 20.01 14.27 -4.00
N ALA A 234 18.77 14.68 -4.24
CA ALA A 234 17.73 13.87 -4.84
C ALA A 234 17.09 14.57 -6.02
N TRP A 235 16.95 13.89 -7.15
CA TRP A 235 16.05 14.30 -8.23
C TRP A 235 14.61 14.03 -7.83
N VAL A 236 13.75 14.99 -8.11
CA VAL A 236 12.31 14.92 -7.86
C VAL A 236 11.59 14.67 -9.17
N ILE A 237 10.88 13.56 -9.24
CA ILE A 237 10.19 13.10 -10.45
C ILE A 237 8.70 13.04 -10.17
N ALA A 238 7.90 13.70 -11.01
CA ALA A 238 6.44 13.56 -11.00
C ALA A 238 6.03 12.28 -11.74
N ILE A 239 5.37 11.36 -11.04
CA ILE A 239 5.00 10.03 -11.56
C ILE A 239 3.85 10.12 -12.58
N GLY A 240 2.94 11.07 -12.40
CA GLY A 240 1.75 11.19 -13.25
C GLY A 240 2.07 11.37 -14.73
N ASN A 241 3.11 12.13 -15.04
CA ASN A 241 3.57 12.44 -16.41
C ASN A 241 5.02 12.03 -16.68
N ASN A 242 5.70 11.39 -15.74
CA ASN A 242 7.10 10.96 -15.81
C ASN A 242 8.05 12.12 -16.13
N THR A 243 7.88 13.27 -15.47
CA THR A 243 8.74 14.44 -15.68
C THR A 243 9.68 14.70 -14.51
N LEU A 244 10.92 15.10 -14.82
CA LEU A 244 11.88 15.61 -13.86
C LEU A 244 11.47 17.04 -13.49
N LEU A 245 11.15 17.27 -12.21
CA LEU A 245 10.81 18.60 -11.69
C LEU A 245 12.05 19.40 -11.33
N GLY A 246 13.11 18.73 -10.89
CA GLY A 246 14.37 19.34 -10.52
C GLY A 246 15.12 18.49 -9.50
N ALA A 247 16.06 19.12 -8.77
CA ALA A 247 16.85 18.46 -7.74
C ALA A 247 16.82 19.25 -6.43
N VAL A 248 16.87 18.54 -5.31
CA VAL A 248 16.99 19.11 -3.96
C VAL A 248 18.26 18.62 -3.30
N ALA A 249 19.00 19.52 -2.63
CA ALA A 249 20.17 19.16 -1.85
C ALA A 249 19.74 18.44 -0.57
N THR A 250 20.18 17.20 -0.36
CA THR A 250 19.86 16.40 0.83
C THR A 250 20.80 15.22 0.98
N ARG A 251 21.16 14.90 2.20
CA ARG A 251 21.79 13.61 2.51
C ARG A 251 20.74 12.52 2.52
N TRP A 252 21.18 11.30 2.20
CA TRP A 252 20.34 10.12 2.24
C TRP A 252 20.66 9.30 3.49
N GLU A 253 19.75 9.31 4.44
CA GLU A 253 19.75 8.49 5.64
C GLU A 253 18.74 7.35 5.54
N SER A 254 18.52 6.56 6.57
CA SER A 254 17.56 5.46 6.56
C SER A 254 16.12 5.95 6.39
N ASP A 255 15.78 7.12 6.92
CA ASP A 255 14.44 7.72 6.99
C ASP A 255 14.24 8.89 6.02
N LEU A 256 15.27 9.71 5.77
CA LEU A 256 15.19 10.92 4.92
C LEU A 256 16.13 10.86 3.70
N PRO A 257 15.81 11.52 2.59
CA PRO A 257 14.59 12.30 2.34
C PRO A 257 13.35 11.42 2.25
N ALA A 258 12.18 11.96 2.57
CA ALA A 258 10.90 11.27 2.49
C ALA A 258 9.82 12.17 1.88
N ILE A 259 8.73 11.58 1.40
CA ILE A 259 7.57 12.33 0.94
C ILE A 259 6.48 12.19 1.99
N THR A 260 6.01 13.33 2.47
CA THR A 260 4.97 13.40 3.51
C THR A 260 3.59 13.07 2.94
N PRO A 261 2.61 12.66 3.75
CA PRO A 261 1.26 12.37 3.26
C PRO A 261 0.59 13.54 2.52
N ASP A 262 0.89 14.78 2.89
CA ASP A 262 0.40 15.98 2.19
C ASP A 262 1.19 16.33 0.90
N GLY A 263 2.21 15.54 0.55
CA GLY A 263 2.95 15.64 -0.71
C GLY A 263 4.17 16.53 -0.68
N ARG A 264 4.59 17.03 0.47
CA ARG A 264 5.85 17.76 0.59
C ARG A 264 7.04 16.81 0.67
N ILE A 265 8.22 17.30 0.36
CA ILE A 265 9.46 16.55 0.53
C ILE A 265 10.12 16.98 1.83
N ALA A 266 10.32 16.04 2.73
CA ALA A 266 11.06 16.25 3.98
C ALA A 266 12.55 16.00 3.74
N LEU A 267 13.37 17.00 4.00
CA LEU A 267 14.82 16.98 3.82
C LEU A 267 15.52 17.17 5.16
N LEU A 268 16.57 16.40 5.41
CA LEU A 268 17.37 16.54 6.62
C LEU A 268 18.29 17.76 6.52
N GLY A 269 18.07 18.74 7.38
CA GLY A 269 18.98 19.86 7.63
C GLY A 269 20.00 19.56 8.72
N ALA A 270 20.76 20.56 9.12
CA ALA A 270 21.77 20.43 10.18
C ALA A 270 21.15 20.31 11.58
N LYS A 271 20.05 21.02 11.82
CA LYS A 271 19.34 21.10 13.12
C LYS A 271 17.81 21.04 12.97
N ASP A 272 17.34 20.71 11.79
CA ASP A 272 15.92 20.75 11.46
C ASP A 272 15.60 19.78 10.31
N VAL A 273 14.32 19.58 10.08
CA VAL A 273 13.79 18.95 8.86
C VAL A 273 13.06 20.04 8.06
N THR A 274 13.51 20.24 6.85
CA THR A 274 12.93 21.22 5.93
C THR A 274 11.88 20.54 5.08
N LEU A 275 10.68 21.12 5.02
CA LEU A 275 9.58 20.67 4.15
C LEU A 275 9.55 21.54 2.88
N VAL A 276 9.71 20.91 1.73
CA VAL A 276 9.82 21.54 0.41
C VAL A 276 8.61 21.20 -0.44
N ASP A 277 8.09 22.19 -1.17
CA ASP A 277 7.09 21.98 -2.21
C ASP A 277 7.71 21.28 -3.41
N PRO A 278 7.22 20.12 -3.85
CA PRO A 278 7.86 19.36 -4.93
C PRO A 278 7.72 20.00 -6.31
N GLN A 279 6.71 20.88 -6.52
CA GLN A 279 6.49 21.53 -7.81
C GLN A 279 7.39 22.75 -7.99
N LYS A 280 7.63 23.50 -6.93
CA LYS A 280 8.40 24.74 -6.97
C LYS A 280 9.82 24.57 -6.43
N LEU A 281 10.07 23.47 -5.71
CA LEU A 281 11.30 23.16 -5.00
C LEU A 281 11.70 24.26 -3.98
N ASP A 282 10.72 25.02 -3.48
CA ASP A 282 10.88 26.04 -2.47
C ASP A 282 10.55 25.52 -1.06
N VAL A 283 11.21 26.09 -0.05
CA VAL A 283 10.97 25.77 1.35
C VAL A 283 9.62 26.30 1.77
N ARG A 284 8.78 25.44 2.34
CA ARG A 284 7.47 25.79 2.87
C ARG A 284 7.46 25.96 4.38
N SER A 285 8.16 25.08 5.06
CA SER A 285 8.27 25.12 6.51
C SER A 285 9.48 24.34 7.00
N THR A 286 9.86 24.60 8.24
CA THR A 286 10.94 23.90 8.93
C THR A 286 10.40 23.33 10.23
N VAL A 287 10.78 22.13 10.55
CA VAL A 287 10.41 21.45 11.80
C VAL A 287 11.69 21.25 12.62
N ALA A 288 11.70 21.77 13.86
CA ALA A 288 12.83 21.57 14.75
C ALA A 288 13.03 20.07 15.04
N GLY A 289 14.29 19.66 15.03
CA GLY A 289 14.71 18.28 15.29
C GLY A 289 16.07 18.05 14.67
N GLY A 290 16.76 16.98 15.02
CA GLY A 290 18.14 16.80 14.65
C GLY A 290 18.43 15.54 13.84
N ALA A 291 19.70 15.46 13.41
CA ALA A 291 20.25 14.27 12.73
C ALA A 291 20.28 13.00 13.61
N LYS A 292 19.97 13.12 14.91
CA LYS A 292 19.87 12.00 15.84
C LYS A 292 18.45 11.44 15.96
N ASP A 293 17.45 12.19 15.46
CA ASP A 293 16.06 11.79 15.51
C ASP A 293 15.75 10.91 14.30
N TYR A 294 14.80 9.98 14.45
CA TYR A 294 14.24 9.21 13.34
C TYR A 294 12.94 9.86 12.88
N TRP A 295 12.79 10.02 11.57
CA TRP A 295 11.64 10.69 10.96
C TRP A 295 10.78 9.70 10.18
N TYR A 296 9.51 9.59 10.59
CA TYR A 296 8.51 8.79 9.90
C TYR A 296 7.24 9.59 9.71
N PHE A 297 6.74 9.63 8.49
CA PHE A 297 5.57 10.41 8.11
C PHE A 297 4.43 9.48 7.71
N PHE A 298 3.28 9.65 8.34
CA PHE A 298 2.07 8.89 8.03
C PHE A 298 0.84 9.77 8.22
N ALA A 299 -0.24 9.48 7.48
CA ALA A 299 -1.54 10.08 7.72
C ALA A 299 -2.19 9.33 8.89
N TRP A 300 -2.61 10.08 9.89
CA TRP A 300 -3.22 9.51 11.07
C TRP A 300 -4.30 10.44 11.61
N ASP A 301 -5.55 9.98 11.64
CA ASP A 301 -6.73 10.76 12.01
C ASP A 301 -7.49 10.22 13.23
N GLY A 302 -7.07 9.13 13.83
CA GLY A 302 -7.83 8.46 14.89
C GLY A 302 -7.26 8.51 16.30
N PHE A 303 -5.96 8.71 16.48
CA PHE A 303 -5.34 8.61 17.80
C PHE A 303 -4.38 9.78 18.08
N ARG A 304 -4.51 10.37 19.27
CA ARG A 304 -3.47 11.27 19.77
C ARG A 304 -2.64 10.54 20.81
N PRO A 305 -1.29 10.58 20.73
CA PRO A 305 -0.44 10.06 21.77
C PRO A 305 -0.79 10.73 23.11
N ARG A 306 -0.86 9.95 24.17
CA ARG A 306 -0.95 10.50 25.52
C ARG A 306 0.44 10.91 25.97
N ALA A 307 0.59 12.12 26.48
CA ALA A 307 1.80 12.48 27.19
C ALA A 307 1.92 11.63 28.46
N LYS A 308 3.11 11.10 28.74
CA LYS A 308 3.40 10.35 29.97
C LYS A 308 3.03 11.22 31.18
N GLY A 309 2.17 10.71 32.06
CA GLY A 309 1.75 11.42 33.28
C GLY A 309 0.43 12.20 33.20
N LEU A 310 -0.25 12.18 32.08
CA LEU A 310 -1.60 12.74 31.95
C LEU A 310 -2.64 11.58 32.01
N ASP A 311 -3.03 11.19 33.22
CA ASP A 311 -4.08 10.18 33.47
C ASP A 311 -5.50 10.62 33.11
N GLN A 312 -5.67 11.79 32.52
CA GLN A 312 -6.98 12.24 32.11
C GLN A 312 -7.22 11.96 30.63
N PRO A 313 -8.32 11.26 30.29
CA PRO A 313 -8.73 11.15 28.90
C PRO A 313 -8.94 12.55 28.34
N VAL A 314 -8.28 12.87 27.21
CA VAL A 314 -8.57 14.11 26.48
C VAL A 314 -9.99 13.97 25.95
N THR A 315 -10.95 14.52 26.67
CA THR A 315 -12.29 14.74 26.15
C THR A 315 -12.19 15.86 25.12
N PHE A 316 -12.37 15.51 23.86
CA PHE A 316 -12.66 16.54 22.87
C PHE A 316 -13.97 17.22 23.26
N PRO A 317 -14.05 18.57 23.26
CA PRO A 317 -15.36 19.20 23.27
C PRO A 317 -16.09 18.59 22.07
N SER A 318 -17.18 17.88 22.32
CA SER A 318 -18.14 17.59 21.28
C SER A 318 -18.45 18.92 20.63
N ASP A 319 -18.11 19.10 19.36
CA ASP A 319 -18.79 20.06 18.51
C ASP A 319 -20.24 19.58 18.37
N SER A 320 -20.96 19.63 19.45
CA SER A 320 -22.40 19.74 19.39
C SER A 320 -22.67 21.11 18.77
N LEU A 321 -22.72 21.14 17.44
CA LEU A 321 -23.46 22.16 16.75
C LEU A 321 -24.79 22.25 17.48
N PRO A 322 -25.21 23.45 17.94
CA PRO A 322 -26.54 23.60 18.49
C PRO A 322 -27.50 23.10 17.43
N VAL A 323 -28.18 22.00 17.74
CA VAL A 323 -29.34 21.57 16.95
C VAL A 323 -30.36 22.67 17.20
N ASP A 324 -30.36 23.67 16.33
CA ASP A 324 -31.44 24.64 16.26
C ASP A 324 -32.71 23.81 16.06
N SER A 325 -33.51 23.79 17.09
CA SER A 325 -34.85 23.22 17.07
C SER A 325 -35.65 24.00 16.04
N LEU A 326 -35.58 23.54 14.78
CA LEU A 326 -36.57 23.94 13.78
C LEU A 326 -37.89 23.36 14.27
N ALA A 327 -38.63 24.21 14.97
CA ALA A 327 -40.03 24.01 15.31
C ALA A 327 -40.78 23.70 14.00
N VAL A 328 -41.16 22.45 13.81
CA VAL A 328 -42.04 22.04 12.74
C VAL A 328 -43.41 22.61 13.08
N THR A 329 -43.76 23.71 12.46
CA THR A 329 -45.15 24.20 12.43
C THR A 329 -45.98 23.24 11.58
N PRO A 330 -47.12 22.72 12.11
CA PRO A 330 -47.97 21.84 11.30
C PRO A 330 -48.67 22.65 10.22
N VAL A 331 -48.52 22.21 8.96
CA VAL A 331 -49.26 22.74 7.82
C VAL A 331 -50.69 22.18 7.86
N PRO A 332 -51.74 23.04 7.79
CA PRO A 332 -53.14 22.56 7.79
C PRO A 332 -53.50 21.86 6.48
N SER A 333 -54.18 20.74 6.61
CA SER A 333 -54.78 19.96 5.53
C SER A 333 -55.80 20.80 4.78
N GLY A 334 -55.65 20.99 3.49
CA GLY A 334 -56.59 21.67 2.61
C GLY A 334 -56.78 20.91 1.28
N THR A 335 -57.88 20.24 1.19
CA THR A 335 -58.79 20.06 0.05
C THR A 335 -58.29 19.57 -1.30
N VAL A 336 -58.76 18.41 -1.62
CA VAL A 336 -58.73 17.70 -2.92
C VAL A 336 -59.56 18.41 -3.99
N VAL A 337 -59.03 18.55 -5.20
CA VAL A 337 -59.84 18.71 -6.44
C VAL A 337 -59.20 17.81 -7.53
N PRO A 338 -59.99 16.99 -8.24
CA PRO A 338 -59.47 16.07 -9.24
C PRO A 338 -59.61 16.62 -10.69
N PRO A 339 -59.32 15.82 -11.72
CA PRO A 339 -58.31 16.07 -12.72
C PRO A 339 -58.87 16.30 -14.12
N VAL A 340 -58.04 16.69 -15.08
CA VAL A 340 -58.26 16.40 -16.50
C VAL A 340 -56.96 16.47 -17.31
N GLY A 341 -56.73 15.46 -18.14
CA GLY A 341 -56.06 15.56 -19.41
C GLY A 341 -54.66 14.96 -19.53
N ALA A 342 -54.62 13.86 -20.24
CA ALA A 342 -53.46 13.07 -20.65
C ALA A 342 -52.42 13.84 -21.45
N ASP A 343 -51.15 13.51 -21.18
CA ASP A 343 -50.21 13.19 -22.25
C ASP A 343 -49.04 12.36 -21.67
N THR A 344 -48.82 11.23 -22.29
CA THR A 344 -47.87 10.20 -21.94
C THR A 344 -46.48 10.52 -22.46
N THR A 345 -45.56 10.83 -21.54
CA THR A 345 -44.12 10.68 -21.75
C THR A 345 -43.57 9.82 -20.62
N PRO A 346 -42.76 8.80 -20.87
CA PRO A 346 -42.29 7.92 -19.80
C PRO A 346 -41.27 8.64 -18.93
N THR A 347 -41.74 9.04 -17.76
CA THR A 347 -40.87 9.59 -16.70
C THR A 347 -40.04 8.45 -16.13
N ALA A 348 -38.72 8.58 -16.26
CA ALA A 348 -37.78 7.72 -15.57
C ALA A 348 -38.08 7.71 -14.07
N SER A 349 -38.25 6.53 -13.50
CA SER A 349 -38.46 6.31 -12.09
C SER A 349 -37.24 6.83 -11.30
N PRO A 350 -37.43 7.50 -10.15
CA PRO A 350 -36.31 7.90 -9.32
C PRO A 350 -35.58 6.64 -8.83
N PRO A 351 -34.24 6.70 -8.70
CA PRO A 351 -33.46 5.56 -8.24
C PRO A 351 -33.89 5.17 -6.84
N SER A 352 -34.34 3.94 -6.67
CA SER A 352 -34.61 3.33 -5.38
C SER A 352 -33.33 3.37 -4.57
N GLN A 353 -33.31 4.09 -3.46
CA GLN A 353 -32.21 4.07 -2.49
C GLN A 353 -32.17 2.69 -1.84
N THR A 354 -31.31 1.84 -2.35
CA THR A 354 -31.01 0.56 -1.73
C THR A 354 -30.16 0.82 -0.46
N PRO A 355 -30.43 0.13 0.64
CA PRO A 355 -29.64 0.30 1.86
C PRO A 355 -28.16 0.00 1.60
N PRO A 356 -27.23 0.72 2.28
CA PRO A 356 -25.81 0.49 2.12
C PRO A 356 -25.45 -0.96 2.50
N GLY A 357 -24.61 -1.59 1.71
CA GLY A 357 -24.21 -2.98 1.91
C GLY A 357 -22.89 -3.28 1.21
N PHE A 358 -22.48 -4.54 1.21
CA PHE A 358 -21.24 -4.99 0.57
C PHE A 358 -21.53 -5.42 -0.87
N ILE A 359 -20.80 -4.84 -1.81
CA ILE A 359 -20.93 -5.09 -3.25
C ILE A 359 -19.70 -5.84 -3.74
N VAL A 360 -19.93 -6.94 -4.45
CA VAL A 360 -18.88 -7.69 -5.17
C VAL A 360 -18.78 -7.15 -6.59
N SER A 361 -17.63 -6.60 -6.94
CA SER A 361 -17.35 -6.06 -8.27
C SER A 361 -16.36 -6.95 -9.01
N PHE A 362 -16.65 -7.26 -10.27
CA PHE A 362 -15.86 -8.16 -11.11
C PHE A 362 -15.11 -7.42 -12.21
N ALA A 363 -15.67 -6.32 -12.71
CA ALA A 363 -15.04 -5.51 -13.74
C ALA A 363 -15.55 -4.06 -13.69
N ALA A 364 -14.76 -3.14 -14.24
CA ALA A 364 -15.13 -1.76 -14.52
C ALA A 364 -14.74 -1.44 -15.97
N LEU A 365 -15.70 -1.10 -16.80
CA LEU A 365 -15.55 -0.95 -18.24
C LEU A 365 -16.06 0.41 -18.71
N LEU A 366 -15.50 0.92 -19.81
CA LEU A 366 -15.93 2.19 -20.41
C LEU A 366 -17.07 2.01 -21.41
N SER A 367 -17.39 0.77 -21.80
CA SER A 367 -18.47 0.44 -22.73
C SER A 367 -19.55 -0.35 -22.01
N GLU A 368 -20.78 0.13 -22.09
CA GLU A 368 -21.95 -0.53 -21.52
C GLU A 368 -22.21 -1.90 -22.14
N GLU A 369 -22.11 -2.00 -23.46
CA GLU A 369 -22.32 -3.27 -24.18
C GLU A 369 -21.35 -4.36 -23.71
N LYS A 370 -20.07 -4.01 -23.56
CA LYS A 370 -19.06 -4.94 -23.03
C LYS A 370 -19.34 -5.30 -21.57
N ALA A 371 -19.81 -4.35 -20.77
CA ALA A 371 -20.16 -4.60 -19.38
C ALA A 371 -21.36 -5.57 -19.28
N GLN A 372 -22.38 -5.40 -20.11
CA GLN A 372 -23.54 -6.29 -20.19
C GLN A 372 -23.12 -7.70 -20.66
N GLN A 373 -22.26 -7.80 -21.65
CA GLN A 373 -21.73 -9.08 -22.11
C GLN A 373 -20.96 -9.80 -20.98
N VAL A 374 -20.10 -9.09 -20.24
CA VAL A 374 -19.38 -9.68 -19.10
C VAL A 374 -20.35 -10.07 -17.98
N ALA A 375 -21.32 -9.23 -17.64
CA ALA A 375 -22.33 -9.53 -16.63
C ALA A 375 -23.13 -10.80 -16.98
N GLY A 376 -23.45 -11.00 -18.24
CA GLY A 376 -24.13 -12.20 -18.74
C GLY A 376 -23.35 -13.50 -18.54
N THR A 377 -22.02 -13.42 -18.41
CA THR A 377 -21.14 -14.60 -18.20
C THR A 377 -20.89 -14.94 -16.73
N ILE A 378 -21.33 -14.10 -15.80
CA ILE A 378 -21.06 -14.26 -14.37
C ILE A 378 -22.35 -14.62 -13.64
N LYS A 379 -22.43 -15.87 -13.17
CA LYS A 379 -23.55 -16.39 -12.41
C LYS A 379 -23.05 -17.20 -11.21
N VAL A 380 -23.64 -16.96 -10.04
CA VAL A 380 -23.37 -17.72 -8.81
C VAL A 380 -24.69 -18.19 -8.22
N GLY A 381 -24.92 -19.50 -8.27
CA GLY A 381 -26.24 -20.07 -7.96
C GLY A 381 -27.31 -19.52 -8.92
N ASP A 382 -28.37 -18.95 -8.35
CA ASP A 382 -29.45 -18.33 -9.12
C ASP A 382 -29.26 -16.83 -9.37
N THR A 383 -28.19 -16.23 -8.80
CA THR A 383 -27.90 -14.79 -8.94
C THR A 383 -26.96 -14.54 -10.10
N GLN A 384 -27.34 -13.62 -10.97
CA GLN A 384 -26.53 -13.13 -12.09
C GLN A 384 -25.97 -11.76 -11.76
N ALA A 385 -24.73 -11.48 -12.25
CA ALA A 385 -24.16 -10.15 -12.15
C ALA A 385 -24.95 -9.14 -13.02
N HIS A 386 -24.98 -7.89 -12.59
CA HIS A 386 -25.63 -6.81 -13.30
C HIS A 386 -24.67 -5.63 -13.49
N VAL A 387 -25.02 -4.73 -14.40
CA VAL A 387 -24.22 -3.54 -14.69
C VAL A 387 -24.72 -2.36 -13.88
N LEU A 388 -23.79 -1.71 -13.18
CA LEU A 388 -24.03 -0.49 -12.42
C LEU A 388 -23.30 0.68 -13.09
N PRO A 389 -24.00 1.65 -13.68
CA PRO A 389 -23.37 2.86 -14.20
C PRO A 389 -22.88 3.74 -13.04
N THR A 390 -21.63 4.15 -13.10
CA THR A 390 -21.01 5.03 -12.10
C THR A 390 -20.33 6.17 -12.84
N THR A 391 -20.49 7.39 -12.37
CA THR A 391 -19.81 8.55 -12.95
C THR A 391 -18.58 8.88 -12.11
N THR A 392 -17.41 8.77 -12.72
CA THR A 392 -16.15 9.22 -12.10
C THR A 392 -15.55 10.31 -12.98
N GLY A 393 -15.69 11.55 -12.55
CA GLY A 393 -15.31 12.70 -13.38
C GLY A 393 -16.27 12.90 -14.57
N SER A 394 -15.73 13.14 -15.77
CA SER A 394 -16.51 13.43 -16.98
C SER A 394 -16.87 12.19 -17.81
N SER A 395 -16.45 10.99 -17.43
CA SER A 395 -16.66 9.77 -18.20
C SER A 395 -17.51 8.75 -17.43
N PRO A 396 -18.53 8.12 -18.07
CA PRO A 396 -19.28 7.05 -17.45
C PRO A 396 -18.41 5.78 -17.36
N ILE A 397 -18.48 5.09 -16.23
CA ILE A 397 -17.86 3.79 -16.00
C ILE A 397 -18.97 2.79 -15.67
N PHE A 398 -18.96 1.66 -16.33
CA PHE A 398 -19.92 0.59 -16.16
C PHE A 398 -19.30 -0.54 -15.34
N ARG A 399 -19.75 -0.70 -14.10
CA ARG A 399 -19.26 -1.74 -13.20
C ARG A 399 -20.13 -2.97 -13.27
N VAL A 400 -19.49 -4.14 -13.37
CA VAL A 400 -20.17 -5.43 -13.32
C VAL A 400 -20.13 -5.91 -11.88
N VAL A 401 -21.31 -6.01 -11.24
CA VAL A 401 -21.42 -6.22 -9.79
C VAL A 401 -22.46 -7.28 -9.41
N MET A 402 -22.33 -7.81 -8.20
CA MET A 402 -23.34 -8.58 -7.48
C MET A 402 -23.55 -7.98 -6.09
N GLY A 403 -24.76 -8.03 -5.57
CA GLY A 403 -25.16 -7.48 -4.27
C GLY A 403 -26.24 -6.41 -4.41
N PRO A 404 -26.49 -5.60 -3.34
CA PRO A 404 -25.71 -5.53 -2.09
C PRO A 404 -25.97 -6.71 -1.14
N TYR A 405 -24.94 -7.09 -0.39
CA TYR A 405 -25.03 -8.12 0.68
C TYR A 405 -24.96 -7.47 2.06
N LEU A 406 -25.62 -8.07 3.04
CA LEU A 406 -25.67 -7.51 4.41
C LEU A 406 -24.33 -7.59 5.13
N THR A 407 -23.50 -8.59 4.82
CA THR A 407 -22.21 -8.78 5.47
C THR A 407 -21.09 -8.95 4.45
N ARG A 408 -19.88 -8.49 4.83
CA ARG A 408 -18.68 -8.70 4.02
C ARG A 408 -18.37 -10.18 3.80
N GLN A 409 -18.61 -11.01 4.80
CA GLN A 409 -18.37 -12.44 4.73
C GLN A 409 -19.26 -13.12 3.67
N GLU A 410 -20.51 -12.70 3.55
CA GLU A 410 -21.40 -13.18 2.50
C GLU A 410 -20.93 -12.75 1.11
N ALA A 411 -20.55 -11.48 0.94
CA ALA A 411 -19.99 -10.99 -0.29
C ALA A 411 -18.71 -11.76 -0.68
N GLU A 412 -17.83 -12.07 0.26
CA GLU A 412 -16.62 -12.88 0.01
C GLU A 412 -16.97 -14.30 -0.44
N ARG A 413 -17.96 -14.93 0.19
CA ARG A 413 -18.44 -16.26 -0.20
C ARG A 413 -18.92 -16.28 -1.64
N ILE A 414 -19.67 -15.26 -2.07
CA ILE A 414 -20.17 -15.11 -3.44
C ILE A 414 -19.03 -14.84 -4.41
N GLY A 415 -18.11 -13.93 -4.05
CA GLY A 415 -16.93 -13.65 -4.85
C GLY A 415 -16.10 -14.90 -5.13
N ARG A 416 -15.81 -15.70 -4.11
CA ARG A 416 -15.08 -16.97 -4.27
C ARG A 416 -15.85 -18.00 -5.11
N ALA A 417 -17.16 -18.10 -4.90
CA ALA A 417 -17.99 -19.05 -5.65
C ALA A 417 -18.08 -18.72 -7.15
N SER A 418 -17.86 -17.47 -7.55
CA SER A 418 -17.82 -17.05 -8.95
C SER A 418 -16.62 -17.59 -9.75
N LYS A 419 -15.56 -18.02 -9.05
CA LYS A 419 -14.26 -18.44 -9.64
C LYS A 419 -13.62 -17.39 -10.55
N ARG A 420 -13.94 -16.11 -10.35
CA ARG A 420 -13.45 -14.95 -11.08
C ARG A 420 -12.66 -14.05 -10.14
N GLU A 421 -11.85 -13.18 -10.69
CA GLU A 421 -11.26 -12.06 -9.92
C GLU A 421 -12.37 -11.12 -9.49
N TYR A 422 -12.34 -10.68 -8.23
CA TYR A 422 -13.33 -9.79 -7.66
C TYR A 422 -12.72 -8.90 -6.58
N TRP A 423 -13.36 -7.77 -6.31
CA TRP A 423 -13.11 -6.95 -5.13
C TRP A 423 -14.42 -6.58 -4.45
N ILE A 424 -14.36 -6.29 -3.17
CA ILE A 424 -15.52 -5.95 -2.37
C ILE A 424 -15.36 -4.54 -1.83
N TYR A 425 -16.40 -3.75 -1.99
CA TYR A 425 -16.49 -2.43 -1.38
C TYR A 425 -17.82 -2.25 -0.68
N GLU A 426 -17.84 -1.35 0.32
CA GLU A 426 -19.02 -0.95 1.04
C GLU A 426 -19.61 0.30 0.37
N GLY A 427 -20.90 0.30 0.10
CA GLY A 427 -21.58 1.42 -0.56
C GLY A 427 -22.99 1.10 -0.95
N SER A 428 -23.70 2.13 -1.41
CA SER A 428 -24.93 1.97 -2.15
C SER A 428 -24.60 1.70 -3.61
N PRO A 429 -25.35 0.85 -4.29
CA PRO A 429 -25.18 0.62 -5.72
C PRO A 429 -25.42 1.88 -6.54
#